data_f9401e73fbfec1da90a4ae9e34c6aaf4
#
_entry.id   f9401e73fbfec1da90a4ae9e34c6aaf4
#
_cell.length_a   1.000
_cell.length_b   1.000
_cell.length_c   1.000
_cell.angle_alpha   90.00
_cell.angle_beta   90.00
_cell.angle_gamma   90.00
#
_symmetry.space_group_name_H-M   'P 1'
#
loop_
_entity.id
_entity.type
_entity.pdbx_description
1 polymer ?
#
loop_
_entity_poly.entity_id
_entity_poly.type
_entity_poly.pdbx_seq_one_letter_code
_entity_poly.pdbx_strand_id
1 'polypeptide(L)'
;MSRARLITLTNMCMLTNSQGKILVENRQKSTWPGITFPGGHVEKNESMQAAMIREMREEKGLIIQNPQLCGLMDFTTATDEGYLILLYKAQQFHGQINSSAEGAVFWINPHDLFHYHLADDFWEMYQVFTHKDLSELYGTGQDTNWKTTLL
;
A
#
# COMPACT_ATOMS: atom_id res chain seq x y z
N MET A 1 -30.59 -7.36 -14.29
CA MET A 1 -29.87 -6.24 -13.61
C MET A 1 -28.42 -6.64 -13.35
N SER A 2 -27.49 -5.85 -13.83
CA SER A 2 -26.06 -6.13 -13.58
C SER A 2 -25.70 -5.83 -12.11
N ARG A 3 -24.89 -6.70 -11.51
CA ARG A 3 -24.29 -6.48 -10.19
C ARG A 3 -22.87 -5.92 -10.31
N ALA A 4 -22.41 -5.63 -11.52
CA ALA A 4 -21.10 -5.06 -11.74
C ALA A 4 -21.06 -3.62 -11.22
N ARG A 5 -19.92 -3.25 -10.63
CA ARG A 5 -19.64 -1.87 -10.22
C ARG A 5 -18.22 -1.51 -10.65
N LEU A 6 -17.97 -0.23 -10.78
CA LEU A 6 -16.61 0.26 -11.06
C LEU A 6 -15.77 0.17 -9.79
N ILE A 7 -14.56 -0.35 -9.94
CA ILE A 7 -13.59 -0.46 -8.85
C ILE A 7 -12.23 -0.02 -9.38
N THR A 8 -11.60 0.90 -8.66
CA THR A 8 -10.19 1.24 -8.88
C THR A 8 -9.32 0.21 -8.15
N LEU A 9 -8.49 -0.51 -8.88
CA LEU A 9 -7.59 -1.52 -8.34
C LEU A 9 -6.19 -0.93 -8.14
N THR A 10 -5.70 -0.99 -6.92
CA THR A 10 -4.37 -0.52 -6.54
C THR A 10 -3.65 -1.56 -5.69
N ASN A 11 -2.41 -1.29 -5.38
CA ASN A 11 -1.60 -2.17 -4.55
C ASN A 11 -0.65 -1.36 -3.66
N MET A 12 -0.16 -2.01 -2.61
CA MET A 12 0.93 -1.54 -1.77
C MET A 12 1.81 -2.71 -1.39
N CYS A 13 3.09 -2.43 -1.17
CA CYS A 13 4.05 -3.44 -0.77
C CYS A 13 4.76 -3.04 0.52
N MET A 14 4.67 -3.87 1.54
CA MET A 14 5.57 -3.79 2.68
C MET A 14 6.81 -4.63 2.36
N LEU A 15 7.87 -3.96 1.90
CA LEU A 15 9.16 -4.58 1.62
C LEU A 15 10.03 -4.48 2.87
N THR A 16 10.57 -5.61 3.31
CA THR A 16 11.43 -5.68 4.50
C THR A 16 12.82 -6.14 4.08
N ASN A 17 13.85 -5.42 4.53
CA ASN A 17 15.24 -5.79 4.25
C ASN A 17 15.80 -6.74 5.34
N SER A 18 17.06 -7.16 5.14
CA SER A 18 17.75 -8.09 6.06
C SER A 18 17.98 -7.53 7.47
N GLN A 19 17.88 -6.21 7.64
CA GLN A 19 18.01 -5.54 8.93
C GLN A 19 16.66 -5.32 9.64
N GLY A 20 15.57 -5.83 9.05
CA GLY A 20 14.23 -5.64 9.60
C GLY A 20 13.62 -4.27 9.33
N LYS A 21 14.26 -3.45 8.50
CA LYS A 21 13.71 -2.16 8.10
C LYS A 21 12.70 -2.33 6.99
N ILE A 22 11.70 -1.47 6.98
CA ILE A 22 10.67 -1.44 5.95
C ILE A 22 10.88 -0.27 5.01
N LEU A 23 10.50 -0.47 3.74
CA LEU A 23 10.55 0.59 2.74
C LEU A 23 9.28 1.44 2.84
N VAL A 24 9.47 2.75 2.92
CA VAL A 24 8.37 3.70 2.97
C VAL A 24 8.59 4.84 1.99
N GLU A 25 7.52 5.52 1.68
CA GLU A 25 7.51 6.72 0.84
C GLU A 25 6.88 7.87 1.62
N ASN A 26 7.53 9.03 1.61
CA ASN A 26 6.94 10.25 2.15
C ASN A 26 6.14 10.94 1.05
N ARG A 27 4.86 10.62 1.00
CA ARG A 27 3.95 11.11 -0.03
C ARG A 27 3.69 12.60 0.13
N GLN A 28 3.97 13.37 -0.92
CA GLN A 28 3.86 14.83 -0.91
C GLN A 28 2.56 15.36 -1.53
N LYS A 29 1.74 14.49 -2.11
CA LYS A 29 0.46 14.90 -2.69
C LYS A 29 -0.49 15.39 -1.59
N SER A 30 -1.27 16.45 -1.89
CA SER A 30 -2.23 17.03 -0.94
C SER A 30 -3.35 16.05 -0.55
N THR A 31 -3.65 15.08 -1.41
CA THR A 31 -4.57 14.00 -1.11
C THR A 31 -3.80 12.87 -0.45
N TRP A 32 -4.12 12.59 0.79
CA TRP A 32 -3.54 11.51 1.59
C TRP A 32 -2.01 11.61 1.74
N PRO A 33 -1.52 12.73 2.35
CA PRO A 33 -0.07 12.97 2.52
C PRO A 33 0.51 12.19 3.70
N GLY A 34 1.83 12.05 3.71
CA GLY A 34 2.59 11.48 4.82
C GLY A 34 3.26 10.16 4.44
N ILE A 35 3.83 9.52 5.44
CA ILE A 35 4.51 8.24 5.27
C ILE A 35 3.51 7.14 4.92
N THR A 36 3.79 6.44 3.83
CA THR A 36 2.98 5.32 3.35
C THR A 36 3.87 4.22 2.77
N PHE A 37 3.26 3.08 2.44
CA PHE A 37 3.94 2.02 1.71
C PHE A 37 3.96 2.35 0.22
N PRO A 38 5.03 2.01 -0.50
CA PRO A 38 5.06 2.18 -1.95
C PRO A 38 4.04 1.28 -2.64
N GLY A 39 3.47 1.77 -3.73
CA GLY A 39 2.49 1.04 -4.53
C GLY A 39 2.06 1.82 -5.74
N GLY A 40 1.01 1.35 -6.39
CA GLY A 40 0.47 1.97 -7.60
C GLY A 40 -0.82 1.32 -8.05
N HIS A 41 -1.11 1.42 -9.34
CA HIS A 41 -2.34 0.91 -9.94
C HIS A 41 -2.12 -0.41 -10.65
N VAL A 42 -3.15 -1.25 -10.64
CA VAL A 42 -3.20 -2.45 -11.47
C VAL A 42 -3.76 -2.06 -12.85
N GLU A 43 -3.02 -2.37 -13.90
CA GLU A 43 -3.41 -2.06 -15.27
C GLU A 43 -4.15 -3.23 -15.92
N LYS A 44 -4.79 -2.95 -17.07
CA LYS A 44 -5.45 -4.00 -17.85
C LYS A 44 -4.45 -5.04 -18.30
N ASN A 45 -4.90 -6.30 -18.33
CA ASN A 45 -4.16 -7.42 -18.90
C ASN A 45 -2.87 -7.78 -18.14
N GLU A 46 -2.77 -7.39 -16.87
CA GLU A 46 -1.72 -7.88 -15.99
C GLU A 46 -2.31 -8.54 -14.74
N SER A 47 -1.59 -9.48 -14.17
CA SER A 47 -1.99 -10.05 -12.88
C SER A 47 -1.73 -9.04 -11.75
N MET A 48 -2.43 -9.21 -10.64
CA MET A 48 -2.23 -8.37 -9.46
C MET A 48 -0.78 -8.42 -8.98
N GLN A 49 -0.18 -9.62 -9.01
CA GLN A 49 1.23 -9.81 -8.64
C GLN A 49 2.18 -9.13 -9.63
N ALA A 50 1.94 -9.27 -10.93
CA ALA A 50 2.75 -8.61 -11.95
C ALA A 50 2.69 -7.09 -11.83
N ALA A 51 1.52 -6.54 -11.51
CA ALA A 51 1.34 -5.11 -11.24
C ALA A 51 2.22 -4.64 -10.09
N MET A 52 2.27 -5.40 -8.99
CA MET A 52 3.10 -5.06 -7.83
C MET A 52 4.59 -5.06 -8.20
N ILE A 53 5.04 -6.07 -8.91
CA ILE A 53 6.43 -6.17 -9.37
C ILE A 53 6.77 -5.02 -10.31
N ARG A 54 5.90 -4.71 -11.25
CA ARG A 54 6.09 -3.62 -12.22
C ARG A 54 6.18 -2.25 -11.53
N GLU A 55 5.25 -1.95 -10.61
CA GLU A 55 5.24 -0.68 -9.88
C GLU A 55 6.53 -0.48 -9.07
N MET A 56 6.97 -1.50 -8.36
CA MET A 56 8.21 -1.41 -7.58
C MET A 56 9.42 -1.16 -8.48
N ARG A 57 9.47 -1.78 -9.65
CA ARG A 57 10.55 -1.56 -10.61
C ARG A 57 10.51 -0.16 -11.21
N GLU A 58 9.36 0.26 -11.72
CA GLU A 58 9.22 1.52 -12.45
C GLU A 58 9.35 2.73 -11.53
N GLU A 59 8.69 2.68 -10.37
CA GLU A 59 8.61 3.83 -9.48
C GLU A 59 9.72 3.87 -8.43
N LYS A 60 10.23 2.72 -8.01
CA LYS A 60 11.18 2.64 -6.89
C LYS A 60 12.55 2.10 -7.27
N GLY A 61 12.72 1.56 -8.47
CA GLY A 61 13.99 1.01 -8.94
C GLY A 61 14.34 -0.36 -8.34
N LEU A 62 13.39 -1.02 -7.71
CA LEU A 62 13.61 -2.29 -7.05
C LEU A 62 12.90 -3.43 -7.76
N ILE A 63 13.63 -4.53 -8.00
CA ILE A 63 13.07 -5.77 -8.54
C ILE A 63 12.74 -6.67 -7.37
N ILE A 64 11.47 -6.77 -7.02
CA ILE A 64 11.02 -7.65 -5.95
C ILE A 64 10.73 -9.05 -6.48
N GLN A 65 10.92 -10.05 -5.63
CA GLN A 65 10.69 -11.46 -5.97
C GLN A 65 9.70 -12.06 -4.97
N ASN A 66 8.83 -12.92 -5.47
CA ASN A 66 7.87 -13.69 -4.67
C ASN A 66 7.03 -12.84 -3.71
N PRO A 67 6.42 -11.73 -4.15
CA PRO A 67 5.53 -10.98 -3.28
C PRO A 67 4.35 -11.85 -2.87
N GLN A 68 3.97 -11.78 -1.59
CA GLN A 68 2.87 -12.55 -1.03
C GLN A 68 1.71 -11.63 -0.71
N LEU A 69 0.54 -11.94 -1.24
CA LEU A 69 -0.69 -11.24 -0.90
C LEU A 69 -1.05 -11.60 0.55
N CYS A 70 -1.11 -10.60 1.42
CA CYS A 70 -1.43 -10.80 2.83
C CYS A 70 -2.79 -10.23 3.24
N GLY A 71 -3.39 -9.41 2.42
CA GLY A 71 -4.70 -8.84 2.69
C GLY A 71 -5.04 -7.72 1.74
N LEU A 72 -6.06 -6.98 2.10
CA LEU A 72 -6.54 -5.87 1.29
C LEU A 72 -7.16 -4.77 2.15
N MET A 73 -7.22 -3.57 1.60
CA MET A 73 -8.06 -2.49 2.12
C MET A 73 -9.12 -2.17 1.08
N ASP A 74 -10.36 -2.02 1.50
CA ASP A 74 -11.44 -1.68 0.60
C ASP A 74 -12.39 -0.66 1.21
N PHE A 75 -12.93 0.18 0.36
CA PHE A 75 -13.90 1.20 0.73
C PHE A 75 -14.66 1.68 -0.52
N THR A 76 -15.71 2.44 -0.31
CA THR A 76 -16.43 3.13 -1.37
C THR A 76 -16.08 4.61 -1.34
N THR A 77 -15.74 5.16 -2.50
CA THR A 77 -15.38 6.58 -2.64
C THR A 77 -16.61 7.49 -2.53
N ALA A 78 -16.37 8.79 -2.40
CA ALA A 78 -17.45 9.78 -2.39
C ALA A 78 -18.30 9.77 -3.68
N THR A 79 -17.77 9.26 -4.79
CA THR A 79 -18.48 9.14 -6.07
C THR A 79 -19.11 7.75 -6.27
N ASP A 80 -19.27 6.98 -5.21
CA ASP A 80 -19.88 5.65 -5.20
C ASP A 80 -19.14 4.58 -6.01
N GLU A 81 -17.85 4.79 -6.24
CA GLU A 81 -16.97 3.79 -6.86
C GLU A 81 -16.25 2.99 -5.79
N GLY A 82 -15.99 1.71 -6.06
CA GLY A 82 -15.17 0.90 -5.19
C GLY A 82 -13.68 1.28 -5.30
N TYR A 83 -12.96 1.18 -4.20
CA TYR A 83 -11.51 1.34 -4.18
C TYR A 83 -10.91 0.15 -3.44
N LEU A 84 -9.98 -0.54 -4.07
CA LEU A 84 -9.38 -1.75 -3.53
C LEU A 84 -7.87 -1.63 -3.56
N ILE A 85 -7.24 -1.81 -2.41
CA ILE A 85 -5.79 -1.80 -2.26
C ILE A 85 -5.35 -3.21 -1.88
N LEU A 86 -4.62 -3.87 -2.78
CA LEU A 86 -4.06 -5.18 -2.51
C LEU A 86 -2.75 -5.00 -1.73
N LEU A 87 -2.64 -5.66 -0.59
CA LEU A 87 -1.51 -5.52 0.32
C LEU A 87 -0.58 -6.72 0.17
N TYR A 88 0.58 -6.48 -0.44
CA TYR A 88 1.64 -7.47 -0.65
C TYR A 88 2.80 -7.24 0.28
N LYS A 89 3.44 -8.29 0.73
CA LYS A 89 4.72 -8.20 1.42
C LYS A 89 5.80 -9.00 0.71
N ALA A 90 7.03 -8.53 0.77
CA ALA A 90 8.18 -9.17 0.16
C ALA A 90 9.44 -8.92 0.99
N GLN A 91 10.41 -9.81 0.84
CA GLN A 91 11.71 -9.72 1.52
C GLN A 91 12.87 -9.92 0.55
N GLN A 92 12.60 -10.44 -0.64
CA GLN A 92 13.60 -10.73 -1.66
C GLN A 92 13.55 -9.65 -2.74
N PHE A 93 14.65 -8.98 -2.95
CA PHE A 93 14.73 -7.91 -3.94
C PHE A 93 16.19 -7.62 -4.31
N HIS A 94 16.37 -6.93 -5.41
CA HIS A 94 17.64 -6.34 -5.82
C HIS A 94 17.39 -5.01 -6.51
N GLY A 95 18.46 -4.25 -6.74
CA GLY A 95 18.39 -2.91 -7.30
C GLY A 95 18.69 -1.84 -6.26
N GLN A 96 18.55 -0.59 -6.67
CA GLN A 96 18.78 0.58 -5.83
C GLN A 96 17.54 1.46 -5.80
N ILE A 97 17.25 2.00 -4.62
CA ILE A 97 16.08 2.86 -4.42
C ILE A 97 16.21 4.12 -5.26
N ASN A 98 15.14 4.43 -5.99
CA ASN A 98 14.94 5.72 -6.66
C ASN A 98 13.79 6.45 -5.99
N SER A 99 14.03 7.70 -5.58
CA SER A 99 12.94 8.62 -5.21
C SER A 99 12.33 9.22 -6.47
N SER A 100 11.04 9.49 -6.44
CA SER A 100 10.32 10.09 -7.56
C SER A 100 9.74 11.45 -7.16
N ALA A 101 9.06 12.11 -8.11
CA ALA A 101 8.32 13.34 -7.84
C ALA A 101 7.19 13.14 -6.82
N GLU A 102 6.75 11.91 -6.59
CA GLU A 102 5.72 11.58 -5.61
C GLU A 102 6.20 11.70 -4.16
N GLY A 103 7.52 11.58 -3.94
CA GLY A 103 8.11 11.72 -2.62
C GLY A 103 9.40 10.94 -2.44
N ALA A 104 10.09 11.21 -1.34
CA ALA A 104 11.29 10.50 -0.95
C ALA A 104 10.96 9.06 -0.53
N VAL A 105 11.79 8.12 -0.98
CA VAL A 105 11.68 6.69 -0.64
C VAL A 105 12.89 6.31 0.21
N PHE A 106 12.66 5.68 1.35
CA PHE A 106 13.75 5.34 2.27
C PHE A 106 13.38 4.15 3.17
N TRP A 107 14.43 3.55 3.73
CA TRP A 107 14.29 2.47 4.72
C TRP A 107 14.13 3.07 6.12
N ILE A 108 13.16 2.57 6.87
CA ILE A 108 12.91 3.01 8.23
C ILE A 108 12.80 1.82 9.17
N ASN A 109 13.36 1.96 10.37
CA ASN A 109 13.08 1.01 11.43
C ASN A 109 11.64 1.21 11.89
N PRO A 110 10.80 0.17 11.98
CA PRO A 110 9.42 0.32 12.46
C PRO A 110 9.28 1.05 13.79
N HIS A 111 10.27 0.95 14.67
CA HIS A 111 10.29 1.69 15.95
C HIS A 111 10.39 3.20 15.78
N ASP A 112 10.88 3.68 14.65
CA ASP A 112 11.06 5.11 14.39
C ASP A 112 9.86 5.76 13.70
N LEU A 113 8.84 4.99 13.34
CA LEU A 113 7.64 5.49 12.67
C LEU A 113 6.94 6.59 13.46
N PHE A 114 6.99 6.54 14.78
CA PHE A 114 6.39 7.56 15.65
C PHE A 114 6.95 8.97 15.47
N HIS A 115 8.14 9.08 14.89
CA HIS A 115 8.80 10.38 14.66
C HIS A 115 8.37 11.06 13.36
N TYR A 116 7.48 10.42 12.59
CA TYR A 116 7.08 10.88 11.27
C TYR A 116 5.58 11.15 11.21
N HIS A 117 5.19 12.03 10.31
CA HIS A 117 3.79 12.20 9.96
C HIS A 117 3.38 11.02 9.07
N LEU A 118 2.53 10.16 9.59
CA LEU A 118 2.03 8.98 8.87
C LEU A 118 0.77 9.35 8.09
N ALA A 119 0.61 8.79 6.89
CA ALA A 119 -0.65 8.90 6.16
C ALA A 119 -1.79 8.26 6.97
N ASP A 120 -2.99 8.74 6.75
CA ASP A 120 -4.18 8.20 7.41
C ASP A 120 -4.27 6.69 7.18
N ASP A 121 -4.70 5.96 8.20
CA ASP A 121 -4.85 4.50 8.19
C ASP A 121 -3.55 3.69 8.04
N PHE A 122 -2.38 4.34 8.16
CA PHE A 122 -1.08 3.64 8.06
C PHE A 122 -0.97 2.50 9.08
N TRP A 123 -1.29 2.77 10.35
CA TRP A 123 -1.17 1.77 11.42
C TRP A 123 -2.12 0.60 11.24
N GLU A 124 -3.31 0.86 10.74
CA GLU A 124 -4.31 -0.16 10.46
C GLU A 124 -3.83 -1.06 9.32
N MET A 125 -3.30 -0.49 8.25
CA MET A 125 -2.69 -1.28 7.17
C MET A 125 -1.48 -2.06 7.65
N TYR A 126 -0.63 -1.44 8.47
CA TYR A 126 0.54 -2.12 9.06
C TYR A 126 0.12 -3.37 9.84
N GLN A 127 -0.99 -3.31 10.57
CA GLN A 127 -1.51 -4.47 11.29
C GLN A 127 -1.93 -5.59 10.36
N VAL A 128 -2.55 -5.29 9.22
CA VAL A 128 -2.88 -6.31 8.22
C VAL A 128 -1.62 -7.00 7.70
N PHE A 129 -0.55 -6.22 7.45
CA PHE A 129 0.73 -6.79 7.01
C PHE A 129 1.38 -7.70 8.06
N THR A 130 1.21 -7.41 9.33
CA THR A 130 2.00 -8.04 10.40
C THR A 130 1.25 -9.08 11.24
N HIS A 131 -0.07 -9.11 11.18
CA HIS A 131 -0.90 -10.03 11.96
C HIS A 131 -1.52 -11.10 11.06
N LYS A 132 -1.23 -12.35 11.34
CA LYS A 132 -1.70 -13.51 10.55
C LYS A 132 -3.23 -13.66 10.53
N ASP A 133 -3.88 -13.20 11.59
CA ASP A 133 -5.32 -13.35 11.75
C ASP A 133 -6.12 -12.24 11.07
N LEU A 134 -5.43 -11.25 10.50
CA LEU A 134 -6.05 -10.15 9.78
C LEU A 134 -5.82 -10.29 8.28
N SER A 135 -6.86 -10.01 7.51
CA SER A 135 -6.80 -10.06 6.05
C SER A 135 -7.46 -8.86 5.37
N GLU A 136 -8.17 -8.05 6.13
CA GLU A 136 -8.92 -6.94 5.54
C GLU A 136 -8.95 -5.73 6.45
N LEU A 137 -8.77 -4.55 5.85
CA LEU A 137 -9.08 -3.26 6.45
C LEU A 137 -10.26 -2.66 5.69
N TYR A 138 -11.41 -2.64 6.32
CA TYR A 138 -12.63 -2.12 5.70
C TYR A 138 -12.91 -0.69 6.14
N GLY A 139 -13.03 0.22 5.15
CA GLY A 139 -13.32 1.63 5.40
C GLY A 139 -14.76 1.98 5.06
N THR A 140 -15.40 2.76 5.92
CA THR A 140 -16.76 3.28 5.71
C THR A 140 -16.85 4.74 6.10
N GLY A 141 -17.82 5.43 5.50
CA GLY A 141 -18.06 6.84 5.77
C GLY A 141 -17.24 7.76 4.90
N GLN A 142 -17.35 9.06 5.17
CA GLN A 142 -16.65 10.12 4.45
C GLN A 142 -16.17 11.16 5.47
N ASP A 143 -15.02 11.76 5.21
CA ASP A 143 -14.46 12.86 6.00
C ASP A 143 -14.48 12.57 7.51
N THR A 144 -15.23 13.35 8.30
CA THR A 144 -15.31 13.22 9.76
C THR A 144 -16.02 11.95 10.23
N ASN A 145 -16.77 11.28 9.34
CA ASN A 145 -17.45 10.02 9.64
C ASN A 145 -16.66 8.79 9.18
N TRP A 146 -15.44 9.00 8.70
CA TRP A 146 -14.57 7.90 8.27
C TRP A 146 -14.25 6.96 9.44
N LYS A 147 -14.47 5.68 9.21
CA LYS A 147 -14.18 4.61 10.18
C LYS A 147 -13.57 3.43 9.46
N THR A 148 -12.65 2.77 10.11
CA THR A 148 -12.06 1.54 9.62
C THR A 148 -12.29 0.39 10.58
N THR A 149 -12.39 -0.81 10.03
CA THR A 149 -12.57 -2.06 10.77
C THR A 149 -11.52 -3.05 10.31
N LEU A 150 -10.77 -3.62 11.24
CA LEU A 150 -9.82 -4.69 11.00
C LEU A 150 -10.55 -6.05 11.07
N LEU A 151 -10.41 -6.86 10.03
CA LEU A 151 -11.08 -8.16 9.90
C LEU A 151 -10.09 -9.25 9.55
#